data_7c9186442ec49051e5914d01fd1f1735
#
_entry.id   7c9186442ec49051e5914d01fd1f1735
#
_cell.length_a   1.000
_cell.length_b   1.000
_cell.length_c   1.000
_cell.angle_alpha   90.00
_cell.angle_beta   90.00
_cell.angle_gamma   90.00
#
_symmetry.space_group_name_H-M   'P 1'
#
loop_
_entity.id
_entity.type
_entity.pdbx_description
1 polymer ?
#
loop_
_entity_poly.entity_id
_entity_poly.type
_entity_poly.pdbx_seq_one_letter_code
_entity_poly.pdbx_strand_id
1 'polypeptide(L)'
;MRKGTMFGGDLNRNYRKFILVCWAFALVALPLFWEGGAFAQQKPSFTVGWSIYVGWDPYYYMAKSGILRKWADKYGINIRVQRFDYAPSLDAFVAKNIDACAMTNMEALDMPAAAGVDTTAILVGDYSNGNDAVIARQNLNLAQIPGKQVLLVEKTVSQYLLERAMAINGLSDQIRRVKYVNTSDSDIAAAFLTDASKPVVVTWKPLVSQIVKAKDVKVVFNSSQIPGEILDLLVVRTEVLNRPDGSGQKFAKAIAGAWYEVMGEMTAQGQAGDKVLTGIAEASQDSLASYKEQLATTHMFYTPQSATQMASSSDLKKTMDLVRTFCFTHNLLGEKTKSPDDVAIQFPDGSTLGNADRIRFRFNLSYMQLAAQGRL
;
A
#
# COMPACT_ATOMS: atom_id res chain seq x y z
N MET A 1 39.69 68.28 6.00
CA MET A 1 41.08 68.28 6.40
C MET A 1 41.78 67.18 5.68
N ARG A 2 42.70 67.60 4.85
CA ARG A 2 44.02 67.07 4.49
C ARG A 2 44.02 65.66 3.91
N LYS A 3 44.21 65.55 2.54
CA LYS A 3 45.49 65.61 1.79
C LYS A 3 46.29 64.35 2.10
N GLY A 4 46.77 63.63 1.19
CA GLY A 4 47.29 63.78 -0.19
C GLY A 4 48.11 62.51 -0.42
N THR A 5 48.38 62.16 -1.52
CA THR A 5 49.27 62.39 -2.69
C THR A 5 49.81 61.05 -3.06
N MET A 6 49.60 60.58 -4.28
CA MET A 6 50.42 60.65 -5.49
C MET A 6 51.88 60.15 -5.36
N PHE A 7 52.17 59.22 -6.25
CA PHE A 7 53.32 59.18 -7.17
C PHE A 7 53.38 57.73 -7.72
N GLY A 8 53.32 57.38 -8.95
CA GLY A 8 53.93 58.04 -10.19
C GLY A 8 55.16 57.30 -10.61
N GLY A 9 55.17 56.80 -11.83
CA GLY A 9 56.38 56.31 -12.49
C GLY A 9 56.11 55.10 -13.35
N ASP A 10 55.88 55.19 -14.43
CA ASP A 10 56.20 55.31 -15.87
C ASP A 10 57.53 54.65 -16.34
N LEU A 11 57.47 54.15 -17.59
CA LEU A 11 58.61 53.83 -18.52
C LEU A 11 59.18 52.38 -18.39
N ASN A 12 59.23 51.59 -19.42
CA ASN A 12 59.75 51.75 -20.78
C ASN A 12 59.44 50.50 -21.61
N ARG A 13 58.91 50.50 -22.68
CA ARG A 13 59.10 50.57 -24.13
C ARG A 13 60.45 50.00 -24.62
N ASN A 14 60.25 49.06 -25.57
CA ASN A 14 61.18 48.53 -26.55
C ASN A 14 62.00 47.28 -26.17
N TYR A 15 61.79 46.17 -26.90
CA TYR A 15 62.58 45.85 -28.07
C TYR A 15 61.89 44.77 -28.95
N ARG A 16 61.77 45.13 -30.21
CA ARG A 16 61.50 44.24 -31.36
C ARG A 16 62.84 43.49 -31.68
N LYS A 17 62.71 42.23 -32.02
CA LYS A 17 63.19 41.63 -33.29
C LYS A 17 63.56 40.15 -33.15
N PHE A 18 62.93 39.39 -34.06
CA PHE A 18 63.49 38.27 -34.83
C PHE A 18 64.02 37.05 -34.07
N ILE A 19 63.33 35.88 -34.26
CA ILE A 19 63.91 34.72 -35.00
C ILE A 19 62.74 33.85 -35.44
N LEU A 20 62.57 33.69 -36.78
CA LEU A 20 61.78 32.62 -37.45
C LEU A 20 62.56 31.32 -37.29
N VAL A 21 61.99 30.33 -36.61
CA VAL A 21 62.40 28.93 -36.71
C VAL A 21 61.22 28.12 -37.08
N CYS A 22 61.23 27.64 -38.31
CA CYS A 22 60.25 26.63 -38.80
C CYS A 22 60.40 25.31 -38.04
N TRP A 23 59.41 24.93 -37.29
CA TRP A 23 59.24 23.55 -36.88
C TRP A 23 58.00 23.01 -37.54
N ALA A 24 58.21 22.09 -38.46
CA ALA A 24 57.15 21.24 -39.04
C ALA A 24 56.64 20.32 -37.93
N PHE A 25 55.49 20.62 -37.42
CA PHE A 25 54.76 19.68 -36.55
C PHE A 25 54.08 18.62 -37.44
N ALA A 26 54.65 17.42 -37.42
CA ALA A 26 53.97 16.22 -37.89
C ALA A 26 52.72 16.01 -37.05
N LEU A 27 51.56 16.20 -37.68
CA LEU A 27 50.26 15.80 -37.14
C LEU A 27 50.22 14.27 -37.05
N VAL A 28 50.61 13.71 -35.91
CA VAL A 28 50.28 12.35 -35.53
C VAL A 28 48.80 12.36 -35.14
N ALA A 29 47.96 11.95 -36.08
CA ALA A 29 46.56 11.64 -35.78
C ALA A 29 46.51 10.42 -34.85
N LEU A 30 46.45 10.67 -33.52
CA LEU A 30 46.05 9.66 -32.56
C LEU A 30 44.57 9.39 -32.78
N PRO A 31 44.16 8.15 -33.10
CA PRO A 31 42.76 7.80 -33.05
C PRO A 31 42.35 7.90 -31.58
N LEU A 32 41.56 8.91 -31.24
CA LEU A 32 40.75 8.92 -30.02
C LEU A 32 39.81 7.72 -30.10
N PHE A 33 40.26 6.58 -29.58
CA PHE A 33 39.32 5.54 -29.17
C PHE A 33 38.48 6.17 -28.07
N TRP A 34 37.37 6.75 -28.47
CA TRP A 34 36.25 7.02 -27.58
C TRP A 34 35.71 5.64 -27.20
N GLU A 35 36.31 5.03 -26.17
CA GLU A 35 35.63 3.98 -25.45
C GLU A 35 34.35 4.64 -24.94
N GLY A 36 33.28 4.49 -25.73
CA GLY A 36 31.92 4.76 -25.29
C GLY A 36 31.67 3.81 -24.16
N GLY A 37 32.02 4.20 -22.93
CA GLY A 37 31.59 3.55 -21.74
C GLY A 37 30.07 3.48 -21.86
N ALA A 38 29.55 2.31 -22.14
CA ALA A 38 28.12 2.04 -22.06
C ALA A 38 27.77 2.38 -20.60
N PHE A 39 27.27 3.59 -20.37
CA PHE A 39 26.60 3.87 -19.11
C PHE A 39 25.52 2.80 -18.99
N ALA A 40 25.76 1.82 -18.13
CA ALA A 40 24.76 0.82 -17.84
C ALA A 40 23.49 1.58 -17.45
N GLN A 41 22.51 1.58 -18.33
CA GLN A 41 21.27 2.32 -18.10
C GLN A 41 20.69 1.79 -16.79
N GLN A 42 20.61 2.66 -15.80
CA GLN A 42 20.14 2.28 -14.47
C GLN A 42 18.73 1.71 -14.62
N LYS A 43 18.54 0.46 -14.18
CA LYS A 43 17.24 -0.20 -14.24
C LYS A 43 16.20 0.66 -13.52
N PRO A 44 15.02 0.89 -14.10
CA PRO A 44 13.91 1.55 -13.41
C PRO A 44 13.62 0.86 -12.08
N SER A 45 13.42 1.66 -11.04
CA SER A 45 13.23 1.15 -9.68
C SER A 45 11.87 1.53 -9.14
N PHE A 46 11.28 0.63 -8.35
CA PHE A 46 9.96 0.77 -7.75
C PHE A 46 10.00 0.34 -6.29
N THR A 47 9.19 1.01 -5.47
CA THR A 47 9.02 0.67 -4.05
C THR A 47 7.56 0.37 -3.77
N VAL A 48 7.31 -0.78 -3.13
CA VAL A 48 5.99 -1.22 -2.64
C VAL A 48 5.99 -1.11 -1.12
N GLY A 49 5.07 -0.31 -0.57
CA GLY A 49 4.81 -0.26 0.87
C GLY A 49 3.84 -1.34 1.31
N TRP A 50 4.04 -1.88 2.49
CA TRP A 50 3.15 -2.85 3.11
C TRP A 50 3.23 -2.78 4.64
N SER A 51 2.23 -3.27 5.33
CA SER A 51 2.15 -3.32 6.80
C SER A 51 1.88 -4.74 7.27
N ILE A 52 2.05 -5.01 8.57
CA ILE A 52 1.75 -6.34 9.13
C ILE A 52 0.26 -6.62 9.07
N TYR A 53 -0.07 -7.60 8.25
CA TYR A 53 -1.37 -8.21 8.10
C TYR A 53 -1.18 -9.55 7.38
N VAL A 54 -1.91 -10.56 7.77
CA VAL A 54 -1.74 -11.92 7.24
C VAL A 54 -1.81 -12.00 5.71
N GLY A 55 -2.69 -11.19 5.08
CA GLY A 55 -2.83 -11.09 3.63
C GLY A 55 -1.71 -10.29 2.94
N TRP A 56 -0.92 -9.51 3.71
CA TRP A 56 0.19 -8.71 3.16
C TRP A 56 1.56 -9.25 3.52
N ASP A 57 1.70 -10.11 4.50
CA ASP A 57 2.95 -10.80 4.86
C ASP A 57 3.61 -11.53 3.66
N PRO A 58 2.88 -12.01 2.62
CA PRO A 58 3.48 -12.52 1.39
C PRO A 58 4.44 -11.55 0.68
N TYR A 59 4.29 -10.23 0.82
CA TYR A 59 5.24 -9.25 0.26
C TYR A 59 6.64 -9.39 0.86
N TYR A 60 6.73 -9.66 2.17
CA TYR A 60 8.01 -9.97 2.82
C TYR A 60 8.62 -11.24 2.24
N TYR A 61 7.85 -12.31 2.15
CA TYR A 61 8.32 -13.60 1.69
C TYR A 61 8.80 -13.57 0.23
N MET A 62 8.08 -12.92 -0.68
CA MET A 62 8.50 -12.82 -2.08
C MET A 62 9.85 -12.12 -2.24
N ALA A 63 10.15 -11.15 -1.39
CA ALA A 63 11.45 -10.49 -1.38
C ALA A 63 12.55 -11.38 -0.78
N LYS A 64 12.26 -12.03 0.35
CA LYS A 64 13.20 -12.89 1.07
C LYS A 64 13.55 -14.16 0.31
N SER A 65 12.57 -14.80 -0.33
CA SER A 65 12.75 -16.03 -1.12
C SER A 65 13.47 -15.82 -2.46
N GLY A 66 13.56 -14.56 -2.92
CA GLY A 66 14.13 -14.23 -4.23
C GLY A 66 13.12 -14.28 -5.38
N ILE A 67 11.85 -14.66 -5.13
CA ILE A 67 10.78 -14.69 -6.13
C ILE A 67 10.60 -13.30 -6.75
N LEU A 68 10.52 -12.26 -5.92
CA LEU A 68 10.37 -10.88 -6.40
C LEU A 68 11.52 -10.48 -7.32
N ARG A 69 12.76 -10.82 -6.94
CA ARG A 69 13.95 -10.54 -7.75
C ARG A 69 13.91 -11.25 -9.10
N LYS A 70 13.54 -12.54 -9.12
CA LYS A 70 13.38 -13.33 -10.36
C LYS A 70 12.43 -12.61 -11.33
N TRP A 71 11.27 -12.18 -10.86
CA TRP A 71 10.29 -11.50 -11.71
C TRP A 71 10.75 -10.09 -12.11
N ALA A 72 11.39 -9.35 -11.23
CA ALA A 72 11.95 -8.04 -11.54
C ALA A 72 13.04 -8.13 -12.62
N ASP A 73 13.95 -9.12 -12.52
CA ASP A 73 15.00 -9.37 -13.50
C ASP A 73 14.44 -9.77 -14.87
N LYS A 74 13.38 -10.59 -14.91
CA LYS A 74 12.65 -10.95 -16.15
C LYS A 74 12.22 -9.71 -16.93
N TYR A 75 11.83 -8.63 -16.24
CA TYR A 75 11.35 -7.40 -16.86
C TYR A 75 12.40 -6.29 -16.92
N GLY A 76 13.63 -6.53 -16.46
CA GLY A 76 14.73 -5.56 -16.50
C GLY A 76 14.51 -4.35 -15.58
N ILE A 77 13.89 -4.54 -14.43
CA ILE A 77 13.58 -3.50 -13.44
C ILE A 77 14.09 -3.92 -12.05
N ASN A 78 14.03 -2.99 -11.11
CA ASN A 78 14.24 -3.26 -9.69
C ASN A 78 12.94 -3.03 -8.92
N ILE A 79 12.60 -3.94 -7.99
CA ILE A 79 11.46 -3.78 -7.09
C ILE A 79 11.95 -4.02 -5.67
N ARG A 80 11.59 -3.09 -4.78
CA ARG A 80 11.83 -3.19 -3.34
C ARG A 80 10.49 -3.19 -2.62
N VAL A 81 10.34 -4.06 -1.62
CA VAL A 81 9.24 -3.98 -0.67
C VAL A 81 9.73 -3.35 0.63
N GLN A 82 8.94 -2.49 1.24
CA GLN A 82 9.29 -1.78 2.45
C GLN A 82 8.12 -1.86 3.44
N ARG A 83 8.44 -2.32 4.66
CA ARG A 83 7.48 -2.38 5.76
C ARG A 83 7.32 -1.01 6.41
N PHE A 84 6.09 -0.71 6.78
CA PHE A 84 5.67 0.47 7.55
C PHE A 84 4.65 0.04 8.61
N ASP A 85 4.33 0.93 9.54
CA ASP A 85 3.04 0.91 10.21
C ASP A 85 1.95 1.35 9.22
N TYR A 86 0.68 0.99 9.47
CA TYR A 86 -0.35 1.10 8.43
C TYR A 86 -0.58 2.55 7.96
N ALA A 87 -0.96 3.46 8.86
CA ALA A 87 -1.19 4.86 8.48
C ALA A 87 0.05 5.55 7.87
N PRO A 88 1.28 5.39 8.41
CA PRO A 88 2.51 5.86 7.77
C PRO A 88 2.75 5.33 6.36
N SER A 89 2.29 4.10 6.02
CA SER A 89 2.41 3.58 4.65
C SER A 89 1.56 4.37 3.66
N LEU A 90 0.36 4.73 4.07
CA LEU A 90 -0.59 5.52 3.27
C LEU A 90 -0.06 6.95 3.06
N ASP A 91 0.47 7.57 4.12
CA ASP A 91 1.12 8.89 4.04
C ASP A 91 2.31 8.88 3.07
N ALA A 92 3.16 7.85 3.15
CA ALA A 92 4.30 7.69 2.24
C ALA A 92 3.85 7.53 0.77
N PHE A 93 2.72 6.84 0.55
CA PHE A 93 2.15 6.66 -0.77
C PHE A 93 1.56 7.96 -1.34
N VAL A 94 0.79 8.71 -0.55
CA VAL A 94 0.24 10.01 -0.93
C VAL A 94 1.35 11.03 -1.19
N ALA A 95 2.40 11.03 -0.34
CA ALA A 95 3.58 11.87 -0.51
C ALA A 95 4.51 11.46 -1.67
N LYS A 96 4.17 10.39 -2.42
CA LYS A 96 4.93 9.86 -3.56
C LYS A 96 6.32 9.29 -3.20
N ASN A 97 6.55 8.96 -1.94
CA ASN A 97 7.80 8.34 -1.47
C ASN A 97 7.88 6.84 -1.84
N ILE A 98 6.74 6.22 -2.11
CA ILE A 98 6.62 4.85 -2.61
C ILE A 98 5.70 4.82 -3.83
N ASP A 99 5.86 3.84 -4.71
CA ASP A 99 5.17 3.75 -6.00
C ASP A 99 3.84 3.01 -5.93
N ALA A 100 3.77 2.02 -5.04
CA ALA A 100 2.61 1.19 -4.77
C ALA A 100 2.48 0.93 -3.26
N CYS A 101 1.26 0.64 -2.81
CA CYS A 101 0.99 0.35 -1.40
C CYS A 101 -0.08 -0.76 -1.28
N ALA A 102 0.14 -1.71 -0.37
CA ALA A 102 -0.90 -2.61 0.09
C ALA A 102 -1.83 -1.82 1.03
N MET A 103 -3.12 -1.78 0.71
CA MET A 103 -4.11 -1.04 1.49
C MET A 103 -5.50 -1.64 1.27
N THR A 104 -6.43 -1.30 2.15
CA THR A 104 -7.81 -1.72 1.94
C THR A 104 -8.52 -0.84 0.90
N ASN A 105 -9.68 -1.31 0.45
CA ASN A 105 -10.54 -0.57 -0.47
C ASN A 105 -11.06 0.76 0.12
N MET A 106 -11.15 0.88 1.44
CA MET A 106 -11.55 2.11 2.11
C MET A 106 -10.45 3.16 2.03
N GLU A 107 -9.23 2.82 2.46
CA GLU A 107 -8.10 3.76 2.44
C GLU A 107 -7.67 4.14 1.02
N ALA A 108 -7.99 3.31 0.02
CA ALA A 108 -7.81 3.71 -1.38
C ALA A 108 -8.68 4.93 -1.76
N LEU A 109 -9.81 5.13 -1.07
CA LEU A 109 -10.72 6.26 -1.30
C LEU A 109 -10.42 7.45 -0.38
N ASP A 110 -10.27 7.21 0.91
CA ASP A 110 -10.18 8.29 1.90
C ASP A 110 -8.78 8.89 2.05
N MET A 111 -7.75 8.23 1.56
CA MET A 111 -6.38 8.72 1.60
C MET A 111 -5.90 9.23 0.22
N PRO A 112 -5.46 8.41 -0.74
CA PRO A 112 -4.93 8.93 -1.99
C PRO A 112 -6.01 9.58 -2.86
N ALA A 113 -7.19 8.97 -3.01
CA ALA A 113 -8.23 9.53 -3.88
C ALA A 113 -8.78 10.85 -3.31
N ALA A 114 -9.00 10.94 -2.01
CA ALA A 114 -9.40 12.18 -1.33
C ALA A 114 -8.32 13.27 -1.42
N ALA A 115 -7.04 12.90 -1.39
CA ALA A 115 -5.92 13.81 -1.61
C ALA A 115 -5.74 14.21 -3.10
N GLY A 116 -6.58 13.72 -4.01
CA GLY A 116 -6.52 14.01 -5.45
C GLY A 116 -5.46 13.19 -6.20
N VAL A 117 -4.87 12.18 -5.59
CA VAL A 117 -3.94 11.27 -6.25
C VAL A 117 -4.74 10.25 -7.06
N ASP A 118 -4.44 10.18 -8.35
CA ASP A 118 -5.05 9.20 -9.25
C ASP A 118 -4.38 7.84 -9.07
N THR A 119 -5.18 6.81 -8.75
CA THR A 119 -4.69 5.49 -8.36
C THR A 119 -5.40 4.34 -9.06
N THR A 120 -4.71 3.21 -9.15
CA THR A 120 -5.20 2.00 -9.80
C THR A 120 -4.88 0.79 -8.94
N ALA A 121 -5.92 0.06 -8.51
CA ALA A 121 -5.75 -1.28 -7.93
C ALA A 121 -5.41 -2.27 -9.04
N ILE A 122 -4.29 -2.96 -8.91
CA ILE A 122 -3.80 -3.95 -9.89
C ILE A 122 -3.87 -5.39 -9.40
N LEU A 123 -4.02 -5.58 -8.07
CA LEU A 123 -4.27 -6.87 -7.43
C LEU A 123 -5.39 -6.73 -6.41
N VAL A 124 -6.20 -7.75 -6.29
CA VAL A 124 -7.10 -8.01 -5.17
C VAL A 124 -6.57 -9.27 -4.50
N GLY A 125 -6.00 -9.10 -3.30
CA GLY A 125 -5.30 -10.17 -2.59
C GLY A 125 -6.23 -11.08 -1.82
N ASP A 126 -7.14 -10.48 -1.09
CA ASP A 126 -8.06 -11.18 -0.19
C ASP A 126 -9.18 -10.24 0.26
N TYR A 127 -10.05 -10.78 1.13
CA TYR A 127 -10.91 -9.98 1.99
C TYR A 127 -10.90 -10.52 3.42
N SER A 128 -11.06 -9.63 4.38
CA SER A 128 -11.16 -9.98 5.79
C SER A 128 -12.46 -10.77 6.05
N ASN A 129 -12.35 -11.96 6.66
CA ASN A 129 -13.46 -12.87 6.93
C ASN A 129 -13.41 -13.38 8.38
N GLY A 130 -13.32 -12.44 9.33
CA GLY A 130 -13.15 -12.69 10.75
C GLY A 130 -11.76 -12.24 11.28
N ASN A 131 -10.95 -11.67 10.42
CA ASN A 131 -9.62 -11.16 10.78
C ASN A 131 -9.70 -9.85 11.55
N ASP A 132 -10.51 -8.91 11.06
CA ASP A 132 -10.84 -7.67 11.76
C ASP A 132 -11.92 -7.91 12.80
N ALA A 133 -11.75 -7.36 14.00
CA ALA A 133 -12.66 -7.63 15.09
C ALA A 133 -12.87 -6.44 16.04
N VAL A 134 -14.09 -6.34 16.55
CA VAL A 134 -14.47 -5.52 17.70
C VAL A 134 -14.37 -6.40 18.93
N ILE A 135 -13.48 -6.08 19.85
CA ILE A 135 -13.21 -6.82 21.07
C ILE A 135 -13.62 -5.96 22.25
N ALA A 136 -14.38 -6.54 23.18
CA ALA A 136 -14.82 -5.86 24.38
C ALA A 136 -14.39 -6.61 25.65
N ARG A 137 -14.09 -5.84 26.70
CA ARG A 137 -13.84 -6.39 28.04
C ARG A 137 -15.12 -6.81 28.71
N GLN A 138 -15.01 -7.74 29.63
CA GLN A 138 -16.10 -8.21 30.48
C GLN A 138 -17.29 -8.72 29.65
N ASN A 139 -18.49 -8.43 30.10
CA ASN A 139 -19.72 -8.87 29.43
C ASN A 139 -20.33 -7.80 28.51
N LEU A 140 -19.56 -6.80 28.11
CA LEU A 140 -20.06 -5.77 27.20
C LEU A 140 -20.44 -6.38 25.86
N ASN A 141 -21.53 -5.86 25.28
CA ASN A 141 -21.98 -6.15 23.93
C ASN A 141 -22.05 -4.86 23.09
N LEU A 142 -22.36 -4.96 21.81
CA LEU A 142 -22.42 -3.80 20.93
C LEU A 142 -23.33 -2.68 21.42
N ALA A 143 -24.49 -2.99 22.00
CA ALA A 143 -25.44 -1.99 22.50
C ALA A 143 -24.91 -1.20 23.71
N GLN A 144 -23.87 -1.68 24.37
CA GLN A 144 -23.26 -1.04 25.54
C GLN A 144 -21.99 -0.24 25.19
N ILE A 145 -21.53 -0.25 23.92
CA ILE A 145 -20.37 0.52 23.44
C ILE A 145 -20.64 2.03 23.42
N PRO A 146 -21.84 2.54 23.07
CA PRO A 146 -22.11 3.98 23.08
C PRO A 146 -21.76 4.62 24.41
N GLY A 147 -21.00 5.73 24.36
CA GLY A 147 -20.49 6.43 25.54
C GLY A 147 -19.17 5.89 26.11
N LYS A 148 -18.69 4.74 25.61
CA LYS A 148 -17.40 4.16 26.00
C LYS A 148 -16.28 4.68 25.12
N GLN A 149 -15.04 4.60 25.65
CA GLN A 149 -13.84 4.75 24.86
C GLN A 149 -13.55 3.51 24.06
N VAL A 150 -13.20 3.68 22.80
CA VAL A 150 -12.86 2.61 21.87
C VAL A 150 -11.50 2.92 21.25
N LEU A 151 -10.51 2.07 21.50
CA LEU A 151 -9.21 2.15 20.85
C LEU A 151 -9.36 1.61 19.43
N LEU A 152 -8.86 2.35 18.46
CA LEU A 152 -8.76 1.96 17.06
C LEU A 152 -7.81 2.91 16.32
N VAL A 153 -7.38 2.53 15.13
CA VAL A 153 -6.79 3.50 14.21
C VAL A 153 -7.94 4.28 13.58
N GLU A 154 -8.09 5.54 13.97
CA GLU A 154 -9.20 6.38 13.48
C GLU A 154 -9.12 6.59 11.96
N LYS A 155 -10.27 6.77 11.35
CA LYS A 155 -10.43 6.99 9.90
C LYS A 155 -9.91 5.85 9.03
N THR A 156 -9.86 4.64 9.57
CA THR A 156 -9.49 3.44 8.85
C THR A 156 -10.63 2.41 8.85
N VAL A 157 -10.36 1.30 8.18
CA VAL A 157 -11.24 0.12 8.17
C VAL A 157 -11.69 -0.33 9.57
N SER A 158 -10.91 -0.06 10.63
CA SER A 158 -11.33 -0.37 12.01
C SER A 158 -12.52 0.46 12.47
N GLN A 159 -12.56 1.74 12.12
CA GLN A 159 -13.73 2.59 12.39
C GLN A 159 -14.92 2.13 11.54
N TYR A 160 -14.71 1.86 10.27
CA TYR A 160 -15.73 1.30 9.38
C TYR A 160 -16.35 0.04 9.96
N LEU A 161 -15.54 -0.93 10.40
CA LEU A 161 -16.03 -2.19 10.98
C LEU A 161 -16.94 -1.95 12.19
N LEU A 162 -16.52 -1.08 13.12
CA LEU A 162 -17.33 -0.78 14.31
C LEU A 162 -18.68 -0.17 13.94
N GLU A 163 -18.66 0.82 13.05
CA GLU A 163 -19.89 1.53 12.68
C GLU A 163 -20.81 0.67 11.83
N ARG A 164 -20.26 -0.20 10.97
CA ARG A 164 -21.04 -1.23 10.26
C ARG A 164 -21.66 -2.22 11.25
N ALA A 165 -20.90 -2.68 12.24
CA ALA A 165 -21.42 -3.52 13.30
C ALA A 165 -22.62 -2.88 14.02
N MET A 166 -22.48 -1.60 14.37
CA MET A 166 -23.56 -0.86 15.01
C MET A 166 -24.75 -0.67 14.06
N ALA A 167 -24.52 -0.32 12.81
CA ALA A 167 -25.58 -0.06 11.83
C ALA A 167 -26.44 -1.29 11.55
N ILE A 168 -25.82 -2.45 11.27
CA ILE A 168 -26.58 -3.69 11.00
C ILE A 168 -27.27 -4.27 12.23
N ASN A 169 -26.89 -3.83 13.43
CA ASN A 169 -27.55 -4.19 14.69
C ASN A 169 -28.54 -3.12 15.18
N GLY A 170 -28.94 -2.16 14.33
CA GLY A 170 -29.96 -1.15 14.66
C GLY A 170 -29.49 -0.06 15.62
N LEU A 171 -28.18 0.20 15.70
CA LEU A 171 -27.54 1.15 16.61
C LEU A 171 -27.01 2.39 15.89
N SER A 172 -27.42 2.68 14.66
CA SER A 172 -26.89 3.81 13.86
C SER A 172 -26.98 5.15 14.60
N ASP A 173 -28.09 5.44 15.26
CA ASP A 173 -28.26 6.69 16.01
C ASP A 173 -27.36 6.83 17.23
N GLN A 174 -26.74 5.72 17.66
CA GLN A 174 -25.87 5.66 18.82
C GLN A 174 -24.37 5.87 18.44
N ILE A 175 -24.02 5.79 17.17
CA ILE A 175 -22.63 5.91 16.68
C ILE A 175 -21.97 7.21 17.18
N ARG A 176 -22.70 8.35 17.11
CA ARG A 176 -22.22 9.66 17.58
C ARG A 176 -21.85 9.72 19.07
N ARG A 177 -22.22 8.72 19.87
CA ARG A 177 -21.89 8.63 21.29
C ARG A 177 -20.63 7.83 21.57
N VAL A 178 -20.07 7.15 20.56
CA VAL A 178 -18.82 6.42 20.69
C VAL A 178 -17.67 7.42 20.86
N LYS A 179 -16.76 7.14 21.78
CA LYS A 179 -15.58 7.99 22.03
C LYS A 179 -14.37 7.31 21.45
N TYR A 180 -14.00 7.66 20.23
CA TYR A 180 -12.81 7.13 19.58
C TYR A 180 -11.55 7.60 20.31
N VAL A 181 -10.57 6.71 20.41
CA VAL A 181 -9.22 6.96 20.93
C VAL A 181 -8.25 6.46 19.87
N ASN A 182 -7.75 7.40 19.07
CA ASN A 182 -6.81 7.09 18.02
C ASN A 182 -5.53 6.46 18.61
N THR A 183 -5.21 5.26 18.16
CA THR A 183 -4.08 4.48 18.67
C THR A 183 -3.45 3.76 17.49
N SER A 184 -2.11 3.87 17.34
CA SER A 184 -1.38 3.22 16.27
C SER A 184 -1.51 1.69 16.33
N ASP A 185 -1.40 1.02 15.19
CA ASP A 185 -1.37 -0.45 15.11
C ASP A 185 -0.19 -1.05 15.87
N SER A 186 0.95 -0.37 15.94
CA SER A 186 2.10 -0.80 16.75
C SER A 186 1.84 -0.81 18.25
N ASP A 187 0.94 0.05 18.76
CA ASP A 187 0.74 0.26 20.19
C ASP A 187 -0.58 -0.32 20.72
N ILE A 188 -1.58 -0.49 19.85
CA ILE A 188 -2.98 -0.72 20.24
C ILE A 188 -3.19 -1.96 21.12
N ALA A 189 -2.50 -3.06 20.81
CA ALA A 189 -2.63 -4.28 21.60
C ALA A 189 -2.08 -4.10 23.02
N ALA A 190 -0.89 -3.49 23.13
CA ALA A 190 -0.26 -3.21 24.42
C ALA A 190 -1.10 -2.18 25.23
N ALA A 191 -1.57 -1.11 24.58
CA ALA A 191 -2.41 -0.09 25.22
C ALA A 191 -3.71 -0.69 25.77
N PHE A 192 -4.37 -1.57 25.00
CA PHE A 192 -5.58 -2.24 25.48
C PHE A 192 -5.29 -3.21 26.62
N LEU A 193 -4.25 -4.05 26.53
CA LEU A 193 -3.95 -5.07 27.53
C LEU A 193 -3.49 -4.50 28.86
N THR A 194 -2.80 -3.35 28.87
CA THR A 194 -2.25 -2.73 30.06
C THR A 194 -3.20 -1.76 30.75
N ASP A 195 -4.19 -1.20 30.03
CA ASP A 195 -5.14 -0.22 30.59
C ASP A 195 -6.56 -0.79 30.65
N ALA A 196 -6.96 -1.27 31.83
CA ALA A 196 -8.31 -1.79 32.07
C ALA A 196 -9.43 -0.71 31.93
N SER A 197 -9.10 0.57 31.94
CA SER A 197 -10.07 1.64 31.70
C SER A 197 -10.53 1.74 30.24
N LYS A 198 -9.83 1.09 29.32
CA LYS A 198 -10.18 0.98 27.89
C LYS A 198 -11.03 -0.28 27.67
N PRO A 199 -12.36 -0.13 27.59
CA PRO A 199 -13.24 -1.30 27.58
C PRO A 199 -13.40 -1.97 26.22
N VAL A 200 -13.05 -1.28 25.13
CA VAL A 200 -13.25 -1.75 23.75
C VAL A 200 -12.04 -1.42 22.88
N VAL A 201 -11.71 -2.33 22.01
CA VAL A 201 -10.68 -2.15 20.96
C VAL A 201 -11.19 -2.72 19.63
N VAL A 202 -10.83 -2.07 18.54
CA VAL A 202 -11.06 -2.55 17.18
C VAL A 202 -9.74 -2.60 16.44
N THR A 203 -9.40 -3.77 15.94
CA THR A 203 -8.13 -4.01 15.26
C THR A 203 -8.21 -5.31 14.44
N TRP A 204 -7.10 -5.72 13.86
CA TRP A 204 -6.98 -6.90 13.01
C TRP A 204 -5.93 -7.88 13.54
N LYS A 205 -5.89 -9.10 13.00
CA LYS A 205 -4.84 -10.07 13.32
C LYS A 205 -3.49 -9.65 12.67
N PRO A 206 -2.36 -9.86 13.34
CA PRO A 206 -2.18 -10.71 14.53
C PRO A 206 -2.55 -10.06 15.88
N LEU A 207 -2.89 -8.77 15.94
CA LEU A 207 -3.17 -8.04 17.18
C LEU A 207 -4.41 -8.61 17.91
N VAL A 208 -5.45 -8.93 17.16
CA VAL A 208 -6.64 -9.63 17.68
C VAL A 208 -6.23 -10.93 18.39
N SER A 209 -5.38 -11.76 17.75
CA SER A 209 -4.90 -13.02 18.36
C SER A 209 -4.10 -12.83 19.63
N GLN A 210 -3.42 -11.69 19.79
CA GLN A 210 -2.75 -11.34 21.05
C GLN A 210 -3.75 -10.96 22.13
N ILE A 211 -4.71 -10.10 21.80
CA ILE A 211 -5.68 -9.54 22.75
C ILE A 211 -6.63 -10.63 23.29
N VAL A 212 -7.11 -11.53 22.44
CA VAL A 212 -8.09 -12.55 22.85
C VAL A 212 -7.53 -13.63 23.78
N LYS A 213 -6.22 -13.64 24.00
CA LYS A 213 -5.57 -14.50 25.05
C LYS A 213 -5.88 -14.02 26.46
N ALA A 214 -6.30 -12.78 26.65
CA ALA A 214 -6.73 -12.27 27.95
C ALA A 214 -8.10 -12.87 28.35
N LYS A 215 -8.24 -13.23 29.63
CA LYS A 215 -9.42 -13.98 30.14
C LYS A 215 -10.70 -13.16 30.21
N ASP A 216 -10.56 -11.83 30.25
CA ASP A 216 -11.66 -10.90 30.49
C ASP A 216 -12.19 -10.22 29.21
N VAL A 217 -11.85 -10.73 28.03
CA VAL A 217 -12.21 -10.14 26.73
C VAL A 217 -12.99 -11.13 25.86
N LYS A 218 -13.81 -10.60 24.96
CA LYS A 218 -14.48 -11.38 23.93
C LYS A 218 -14.62 -10.58 22.63
N VAL A 219 -14.64 -11.28 21.52
CA VAL A 219 -15.05 -10.71 20.22
C VAL A 219 -16.56 -10.52 20.25
N VAL A 220 -17.02 -9.29 20.03
CA VAL A 220 -18.46 -8.93 19.99
C VAL A 220 -18.98 -8.77 18.57
N PHE A 221 -18.08 -8.56 17.63
CA PHE A 221 -18.33 -8.50 16.19
C PHE A 221 -17.02 -8.75 15.42
N ASN A 222 -17.10 -9.29 14.23
CA ASN A 222 -15.94 -9.39 13.33
C ASN A 222 -16.37 -9.35 11.86
N SER A 223 -15.39 -9.21 10.96
CA SER A 223 -15.58 -9.03 9.53
C SER A 223 -16.27 -10.21 8.81
N SER A 224 -16.37 -11.40 9.42
CA SER A 224 -17.14 -12.50 8.82
C SER A 224 -18.64 -12.22 8.75
N GLN A 225 -19.14 -11.22 9.48
CA GLN A 225 -20.53 -10.76 9.44
C GLN A 225 -20.80 -9.74 8.34
N ILE A 226 -19.73 -9.27 7.67
CA ILE A 226 -19.76 -8.36 6.50
C ILE A 226 -18.81 -8.86 5.41
N PRO A 227 -18.97 -10.11 4.93
CA PRO A 227 -18.01 -10.75 4.03
C PRO A 227 -17.87 -9.96 2.72
N GLY A 228 -16.61 -9.72 2.30
CA GLY A 228 -16.30 -8.99 1.09
C GLY A 228 -16.43 -7.46 1.17
N GLU A 229 -16.76 -6.88 2.35
CA GLU A 229 -16.78 -5.42 2.50
C GLU A 229 -15.38 -4.83 2.74
N ILE A 230 -14.48 -5.58 3.37
CA ILE A 230 -13.07 -5.17 3.61
C ILE A 230 -12.19 -5.95 2.67
N LEU A 231 -11.78 -5.30 1.58
CA LEU A 231 -10.95 -5.87 0.52
C LEU A 231 -9.51 -5.39 0.65
N ASP A 232 -8.58 -6.27 0.46
CA ASP A 232 -7.14 -5.98 0.46
C ASP A 232 -6.58 -5.91 -0.95
N LEU A 233 -5.96 -4.79 -1.27
CA LEU A 233 -5.57 -4.40 -2.62
C LEU A 233 -4.08 -4.07 -2.69
N LEU A 234 -3.46 -4.28 -3.85
CA LEU A 234 -2.25 -3.55 -4.21
C LEU A 234 -2.64 -2.37 -5.10
N VAL A 235 -2.45 -1.18 -4.60
CA VAL A 235 -2.78 0.08 -5.26
C VAL A 235 -1.50 0.77 -5.74
N VAL A 236 -1.51 1.21 -7.00
CA VAL A 236 -0.38 1.89 -7.66
C VAL A 236 -0.85 3.28 -8.08
N ARG A 237 -0.01 4.30 -7.95
CA ARG A 237 -0.32 5.58 -8.57
C ARG A 237 -0.42 5.41 -10.09
N THR A 238 -1.50 5.89 -10.69
CA THR A 238 -1.76 5.71 -12.13
C THR A 238 -0.64 6.32 -13.00
N GLU A 239 -0.02 7.42 -12.55
CA GLU A 239 1.14 8.00 -13.21
C GLU A 239 2.36 7.06 -13.29
N VAL A 240 2.53 6.19 -12.27
CA VAL A 240 3.60 5.18 -12.24
C VAL A 240 3.36 4.10 -13.28
N LEU A 241 2.10 3.64 -13.40
CA LEU A 241 1.73 2.64 -14.42
C LEU A 241 1.91 3.19 -15.85
N ASN A 242 1.69 4.49 -16.02
CA ASN A 242 1.71 5.17 -17.32
C ASN A 242 3.07 5.83 -17.63
N ARG A 243 4.16 5.44 -16.98
CA ARG A 243 5.50 5.95 -17.31
C ARG A 243 5.78 5.76 -18.80
N PRO A 244 6.27 6.81 -19.51
CA PRO A 244 6.44 6.77 -20.97
C PRO A 244 7.42 5.71 -21.47
N ASP A 245 8.37 5.29 -20.63
CA ASP A 245 9.35 4.24 -20.92
C ASP A 245 8.77 2.81 -20.82
N GLY A 246 7.48 2.68 -20.49
CA GLY A 246 6.80 1.41 -20.29
C GLY A 246 7.22 0.64 -19.03
N SER A 247 8.07 1.22 -18.19
CA SER A 247 8.57 0.55 -16.98
C SER A 247 7.47 0.27 -15.96
N GLY A 248 6.44 1.14 -15.88
CA GLY A 248 5.31 0.95 -14.98
C GLY A 248 4.49 -0.31 -15.30
N GLN A 249 4.28 -0.60 -16.58
CA GLN A 249 3.60 -1.84 -16.98
C GLN A 249 4.46 -3.08 -16.72
N LYS A 250 5.79 -2.97 -16.88
CA LYS A 250 6.74 -4.03 -16.51
C LYS A 250 6.68 -4.30 -15.00
N PHE A 251 6.64 -3.24 -14.20
CA PHE A 251 6.46 -3.34 -12.75
C PHE A 251 5.18 -4.09 -12.38
N ALA A 252 4.04 -3.70 -12.96
CA ALA A 252 2.75 -4.33 -12.66
C ALA A 252 2.73 -5.82 -13.04
N LYS A 253 3.34 -6.18 -14.18
CA LYS A 253 3.49 -7.59 -14.58
C LYS A 253 4.41 -8.37 -13.65
N ALA A 254 5.54 -7.77 -13.25
CA ALA A 254 6.51 -8.43 -12.38
C ALA A 254 5.92 -8.69 -10.98
N ILE A 255 5.26 -7.68 -10.39
CA ILE A 255 4.68 -7.84 -9.04
C ILE A 255 3.48 -8.81 -9.05
N ALA A 256 2.64 -8.79 -10.10
CA ALA A 256 1.56 -9.75 -10.24
C ALA A 256 2.09 -11.19 -10.41
N GLY A 257 3.15 -11.37 -11.20
CA GLY A 257 3.80 -12.68 -11.36
C GLY A 257 4.39 -13.19 -10.05
N ALA A 258 5.09 -12.33 -9.30
CA ALA A 258 5.65 -12.68 -8.00
C ALA A 258 4.55 -13.02 -6.99
N TRP A 259 3.45 -12.25 -6.98
CA TRP A 259 2.31 -12.49 -6.11
C TRP A 259 1.70 -13.87 -6.33
N TYR A 260 1.32 -14.19 -7.57
CA TYR A 260 0.65 -15.47 -7.85
C TYR A 260 1.59 -16.67 -7.78
N GLU A 261 2.89 -16.48 -7.92
CA GLU A 261 3.85 -17.55 -7.62
C GLU A 261 3.86 -17.88 -6.12
N VAL A 262 3.91 -16.85 -5.25
CA VAL A 262 3.80 -17.05 -3.79
C VAL A 262 2.46 -17.66 -3.42
N MET A 263 1.36 -17.17 -4.02
CA MET A 263 0.02 -17.74 -3.77
C MET A 263 -0.03 -19.23 -4.13
N GLY A 264 0.59 -19.63 -5.26
CA GLY A 264 0.71 -21.04 -5.65
C GLY A 264 1.52 -21.86 -4.64
N GLU A 265 2.66 -21.32 -4.15
CA GLU A 265 3.49 -22.00 -3.15
C GLU A 265 2.76 -22.15 -1.81
N MET A 266 1.95 -21.18 -1.40
CA MET A 266 1.15 -21.24 -0.16
C MET A 266 0.11 -22.39 -0.18
N THR A 267 -0.33 -22.83 -1.35
CA THR A 267 -1.31 -23.93 -1.49
C THR A 267 -0.67 -25.30 -1.58
N ALA A 268 0.65 -25.39 -1.57
CA ALA A 268 1.36 -26.65 -1.59
C ALA A 268 1.01 -27.50 -0.34
N GLN A 269 0.87 -28.82 -0.54
CA GLN A 269 0.50 -29.72 0.55
C GLN A 269 1.71 -30.21 1.36
N GLY A 270 1.47 -30.53 2.63
CA GLY A 270 2.45 -31.13 3.53
C GLY A 270 3.62 -30.19 3.85
N GLN A 271 4.81 -30.77 4.03
CA GLN A 271 6.00 -30.00 4.46
C GLN A 271 6.39 -28.86 3.53
N ALA A 272 6.12 -28.98 2.23
CA ALA A 272 6.44 -27.92 1.27
C ALA A 272 5.64 -26.65 1.56
N GLY A 273 4.32 -26.77 1.72
CA GLY A 273 3.46 -25.65 2.08
C GLY A 273 3.77 -25.10 3.47
N ASP A 274 4.00 -25.98 4.44
CA ASP A 274 4.34 -25.59 5.81
C ASP A 274 5.64 -24.76 5.86
N LYS A 275 6.64 -25.10 5.05
CA LYS A 275 7.88 -24.33 4.93
C LYS A 275 7.61 -22.92 4.38
N VAL A 276 6.78 -22.80 3.36
CA VAL A 276 6.40 -21.52 2.77
C VAL A 276 5.65 -20.65 3.80
N LEU A 277 4.61 -21.21 4.41
CA LEU A 277 3.82 -20.50 5.43
C LEU A 277 4.67 -20.10 6.64
N THR A 278 5.63 -20.93 7.07
CA THR A 278 6.59 -20.56 8.12
C THR A 278 7.45 -19.38 7.70
N GLY A 279 7.96 -19.40 6.44
CA GLY A 279 8.76 -18.28 5.91
C GLY A 279 7.98 -16.98 5.77
N ILE A 280 6.66 -17.04 5.52
CA ILE A 280 5.79 -15.88 5.49
C ILE A 280 5.51 -15.36 6.90
N ALA A 281 5.22 -16.26 7.87
CA ALA A 281 4.94 -15.93 9.26
C ALA A 281 6.08 -15.17 9.96
N GLU A 282 7.32 -15.29 9.46
CA GLU A 282 8.45 -14.52 9.97
C GLU A 282 8.27 -13.00 9.81
N ALA A 283 7.44 -12.54 8.84
CA ALA A 283 7.14 -11.13 8.64
C ALA A 283 6.55 -10.47 9.89
N SER A 284 5.66 -11.19 10.56
CA SER A 284 4.97 -10.79 11.78
C SER A 284 5.58 -11.41 13.05
N GLN A 285 6.73 -12.12 12.92
CA GLN A 285 7.39 -12.86 14.02
C GLN A 285 6.46 -13.90 14.66
N ASP A 286 5.64 -14.53 13.86
CA ASP A 286 4.59 -15.44 14.31
C ASP A 286 4.98 -16.91 14.08
N SER A 287 4.27 -17.82 14.74
CA SER A 287 4.40 -19.25 14.53
C SER A 287 3.56 -19.71 13.33
N LEU A 288 3.95 -20.84 12.73
CA LEU A 288 3.17 -21.48 11.67
C LEU A 288 1.70 -21.74 12.09
N ALA A 289 1.50 -22.18 13.35
CA ALA A 289 0.17 -22.49 13.87
C ALA A 289 -0.71 -21.23 13.94
N SER A 290 -0.16 -20.14 14.47
CA SER A 290 -0.84 -18.86 14.57
C SER A 290 -1.10 -18.27 13.18
N TYR A 291 -0.13 -18.33 12.26
CA TYR A 291 -0.32 -17.86 10.90
C TYR A 291 -1.45 -18.62 10.15
N LYS A 292 -1.51 -19.96 10.30
CA LYS A 292 -2.62 -20.77 9.77
C LYS A 292 -3.97 -20.39 10.37
N GLU A 293 -4.02 -20.06 11.66
CA GLU A 293 -5.25 -19.55 12.30
C GLU A 293 -5.68 -18.21 11.71
N GLN A 294 -4.74 -17.32 11.43
CA GLN A 294 -5.04 -16.04 10.78
C GLN A 294 -5.56 -16.25 9.35
N LEU A 295 -4.91 -17.12 8.56
CA LEU A 295 -5.38 -17.47 7.21
C LEU A 295 -6.80 -18.06 7.21
N ALA A 296 -7.19 -18.82 8.24
CA ALA A 296 -8.55 -19.37 8.36
C ALA A 296 -9.63 -18.29 8.52
N THR A 297 -9.25 -17.07 8.86
CA THR A 297 -10.14 -15.90 8.99
C THR A 297 -9.89 -14.83 7.93
N THR A 298 -9.23 -15.21 6.83
CA THR A 298 -8.92 -14.36 5.69
C THR A 298 -9.26 -15.13 4.42
N HIS A 299 -10.12 -14.57 3.59
CA HIS A 299 -10.46 -15.20 2.32
C HIS A 299 -9.44 -14.83 1.24
N MET A 300 -8.32 -15.56 1.23
CA MET A 300 -7.25 -15.34 0.25
C MET A 300 -7.70 -15.72 -1.18
N PHE A 301 -7.36 -14.89 -2.15
CA PHE A 301 -7.51 -15.21 -3.56
C PHE A 301 -6.23 -15.87 -4.09
N TYR A 302 -6.07 -17.15 -3.81
CA TYR A 302 -4.89 -17.92 -4.19
C TYR A 302 -4.67 -18.04 -5.71
N THR A 303 -5.71 -17.80 -6.50
CA THR A 303 -5.63 -17.88 -7.96
C THR A 303 -6.03 -16.55 -8.60
N PRO A 304 -5.40 -16.19 -9.74
CA PRO A 304 -5.80 -14.98 -10.45
C PRO A 304 -7.24 -15.04 -10.98
N GLN A 305 -7.76 -16.25 -11.21
CA GLN A 305 -9.15 -16.46 -11.63
C GLN A 305 -10.14 -16.04 -10.53
N SER A 306 -9.92 -16.50 -9.28
CA SER A 306 -10.81 -16.15 -8.15
C SER A 306 -10.77 -14.66 -7.85
N ALA A 307 -9.59 -14.03 -7.87
CA ALA A 307 -9.42 -12.59 -7.70
C ALA A 307 -10.14 -11.79 -8.80
N THR A 308 -9.98 -12.21 -10.06
CA THR A 308 -10.64 -11.56 -11.22
C THR A 308 -12.16 -11.72 -11.14
N GLN A 309 -12.65 -12.89 -10.74
CA GLN A 309 -14.09 -13.13 -10.57
C GLN A 309 -14.69 -12.20 -9.51
N MET A 310 -14.05 -12.06 -8.34
CA MET A 310 -14.48 -11.13 -7.29
C MET A 310 -14.46 -9.69 -7.82
N ALA A 311 -13.36 -9.27 -8.43
CA ALA A 311 -13.18 -7.91 -8.91
C ALA A 311 -14.07 -7.55 -10.12
N SER A 312 -14.69 -8.52 -10.77
CA SER A 312 -15.68 -8.33 -11.85
C SER A 312 -17.13 -8.47 -11.36
N SER A 313 -17.35 -8.75 -10.07
CA SER A 313 -18.67 -9.01 -9.54
C SER A 313 -19.52 -7.73 -9.39
N SER A 314 -20.84 -7.87 -9.44
CA SER A 314 -21.76 -6.79 -9.07
C SER A 314 -21.64 -6.40 -7.60
N ASP A 315 -21.19 -7.33 -6.76
CA ASP A 315 -21.05 -7.11 -5.33
C ASP A 315 -19.87 -6.18 -5.01
N LEU A 316 -18.79 -6.21 -5.81
CA LEU A 316 -17.73 -5.20 -5.71
C LEU A 316 -18.30 -3.78 -5.86
N LYS A 317 -19.17 -3.54 -6.84
CA LYS A 317 -19.76 -2.20 -7.05
C LYS A 317 -20.61 -1.75 -5.85
N LYS A 318 -21.40 -2.66 -5.28
CA LYS A 318 -22.21 -2.38 -4.09
C LYS A 318 -21.32 -2.10 -2.88
N THR A 319 -20.28 -2.90 -2.68
CA THR A 319 -19.30 -2.69 -1.60
C THR A 319 -18.62 -1.34 -1.75
N MET A 320 -18.15 -1.00 -2.94
CA MET A 320 -17.47 0.27 -3.16
C MET A 320 -18.38 1.48 -2.99
N ASP A 321 -19.68 1.36 -3.33
CA ASP A 321 -20.66 2.43 -3.08
C ASP A 321 -20.94 2.60 -1.58
N LEU A 322 -21.08 1.49 -0.86
CA LEU A 322 -21.25 1.49 0.59
C LEU A 322 -20.07 2.14 1.30
N VAL A 323 -18.85 1.73 0.97
CA VAL A 323 -17.62 2.26 1.56
C VAL A 323 -17.41 3.74 1.19
N ARG A 324 -17.64 4.11 -0.07
CA ARG A 324 -17.56 5.50 -0.54
C ARG A 324 -18.56 6.41 0.18
N THR A 325 -19.78 5.92 0.37
CA THR A 325 -20.84 6.63 1.11
C THR A 325 -20.44 6.80 2.57
N PHE A 326 -19.85 5.77 3.19
CA PHE A 326 -19.31 5.86 4.54
C PHE A 326 -18.22 6.94 4.61
N CYS A 327 -17.23 6.91 3.73
CA CYS A 327 -16.16 7.91 3.71
C CYS A 327 -16.72 9.33 3.54
N PHE A 328 -17.73 9.51 2.70
CA PHE A 328 -18.36 10.82 2.51
C PHE A 328 -19.08 11.30 3.79
N THR A 329 -19.91 10.45 4.40
CA THR A 329 -20.69 10.82 5.59
C THR A 329 -19.83 11.13 6.81
N HIS A 330 -18.57 10.67 6.80
CA HIS A 330 -17.55 10.92 7.83
C HIS A 330 -16.55 12.02 7.47
N ASN A 331 -16.79 12.76 6.38
CA ASN A 331 -15.90 13.81 5.86
C ASN A 331 -14.49 13.33 5.52
N LEU A 332 -14.34 12.03 5.18
CA LEU A 332 -13.04 11.42 4.85
C LEU A 332 -12.64 11.64 3.39
N LEU A 333 -13.56 12.06 2.51
CA LEU A 333 -13.27 12.35 1.10
C LEU A 333 -12.74 13.77 0.87
N GLY A 334 -12.38 14.49 1.94
CA GLY A 334 -11.84 15.84 1.90
C GLY A 334 -12.91 16.93 2.09
N GLU A 335 -12.52 18.04 2.73
CA GLU A 335 -13.42 19.13 3.15
C GLU A 335 -14.19 19.81 2.00
N LYS A 336 -13.68 19.75 0.78
CA LYS A 336 -14.30 20.38 -0.40
C LYS A 336 -15.29 19.48 -1.11
N THR A 337 -15.41 18.22 -0.70
CA THR A 337 -16.30 17.23 -1.31
C THR A 337 -17.75 17.51 -0.91
N LYS A 338 -18.61 17.70 -1.90
CA LYS A 338 -20.04 18.04 -1.71
C LYS A 338 -20.96 16.84 -1.90
N SER A 339 -20.46 15.78 -2.52
CA SER A 339 -21.18 14.56 -2.82
C SER A 339 -20.17 13.39 -2.84
N PRO A 340 -20.58 12.17 -2.50
CA PRO A 340 -19.70 11.00 -2.71
C PRO A 340 -19.27 10.90 -4.18
N ASP A 341 -20.02 11.42 -5.13
CA ASP A 341 -19.71 11.42 -6.58
C ASP A 341 -18.48 12.26 -6.95
N ASP A 342 -17.99 13.11 -6.05
CA ASP A 342 -16.78 13.90 -6.26
C ASP A 342 -15.49 13.04 -6.20
N VAL A 343 -15.56 11.83 -5.66
CA VAL A 343 -14.51 10.80 -5.73
C VAL A 343 -15.07 9.60 -6.51
N ALA A 344 -14.84 9.60 -7.81
CA ALA A 344 -15.39 8.57 -8.69
C ALA A 344 -14.47 7.37 -8.82
N ILE A 345 -15.10 6.21 -9.02
CA ILE A 345 -14.44 4.90 -9.14
C ILE A 345 -14.75 4.33 -10.53
N GLN A 346 -13.72 3.91 -11.25
CA GLN A 346 -13.88 3.19 -12.51
C GLN A 346 -13.70 1.69 -12.29
N PHE A 347 -14.66 0.91 -12.80
CA PHE A 347 -14.66 -0.55 -12.71
C PHE A 347 -14.09 -1.21 -13.97
N PRO A 348 -13.75 -2.52 -13.89
CA PRO A 348 -13.12 -3.24 -14.99
C PRO A 348 -13.94 -3.32 -16.28
N ASP A 349 -15.27 -3.23 -16.17
CA ASP A 349 -16.21 -3.21 -17.31
C ASP A 349 -16.35 -1.82 -17.96
N GLY A 350 -15.55 -0.86 -17.52
CA GLY A 350 -15.57 0.53 -17.98
C GLY A 350 -16.65 1.40 -17.33
N SER A 351 -17.55 0.82 -16.54
CA SER A 351 -18.55 1.62 -15.81
C SER A 351 -17.90 2.48 -14.72
N THR A 352 -18.54 3.59 -14.40
CA THR A 352 -18.08 4.54 -13.39
C THR A 352 -19.15 4.71 -12.32
N LEU A 353 -18.73 4.68 -11.06
CA LEU A 353 -19.53 5.07 -9.91
C LEU A 353 -19.13 6.49 -9.53
N GLY A 354 -20.07 7.45 -9.60
CA GLY A 354 -19.81 8.87 -9.38
C GLY A 354 -19.57 9.65 -10.67
N ASN A 355 -19.00 10.85 -10.55
CA ASN A 355 -18.76 11.73 -11.69
C ASN A 355 -17.56 11.27 -12.52
N ALA A 356 -17.79 10.87 -13.78
CA ALA A 356 -16.78 10.36 -14.68
C ALA A 356 -15.59 11.32 -14.92
N ASP A 357 -15.78 12.63 -14.76
CA ASP A 357 -14.71 13.62 -14.86
C ASP A 357 -13.82 13.68 -13.61
N ARG A 358 -14.21 12.96 -12.56
CA ARG A 358 -13.53 12.95 -11.24
C ARG A 358 -13.08 11.58 -10.81
N ILE A 359 -12.74 10.69 -11.75
CA ILE A 359 -12.17 9.37 -11.43
C ILE A 359 -10.84 9.59 -10.73
N ARG A 360 -10.73 9.05 -9.50
CA ARG A 360 -9.50 9.05 -8.70
C ARG A 360 -9.04 7.66 -8.30
N PHE A 361 -9.93 6.68 -8.44
CA PHE A 361 -9.63 5.29 -8.16
C PHE A 361 -10.18 4.40 -9.27
N ARG A 362 -9.44 3.37 -9.63
CA ARG A 362 -9.89 2.39 -10.63
C ARG A 362 -9.36 0.99 -10.35
N PHE A 363 -10.10 0.00 -10.83
CA PHE A 363 -9.66 -1.38 -10.85
C PHE A 363 -9.16 -1.75 -12.25
N ASN A 364 -7.92 -2.24 -12.34
CA ASN A 364 -7.35 -2.76 -13.59
C ASN A 364 -7.00 -4.23 -13.43
N LEU A 365 -7.82 -5.11 -14.01
CA LEU A 365 -7.67 -6.56 -13.89
C LEU A 365 -6.69 -7.16 -14.91
N SER A 366 -6.17 -6.37 -15.85
CA SER A 366 -5.37 -6.92 -16.98
C SER A 366 -4.17 -7.73 -16.50
N TYR A 367 -3.52 -7.35 -15.41
CA TYR A 367 -2.35 -8.07 -14.89
C TYR A 367 -2.74 -9.40 -14.25
N MET A 368 -3.86 -9.44 -13.53
CA MET A 368 -4.43 -10.69 -12.99
C MET A 368 -4.91 -11.61 -14.13
N GLN A 369 -5.53 -11.05 -15.17
CA GLN A 369 -5.96 -11.81 -16.35
C GLN A 369 -4.76 -12.37 -17.12
N LEU A 370 -3.67 -11.62 -17.27
CA LEU A 370 -2.42 -12.12 -17.86
C LEU A 370 -1.83 -13.27 -17.04
N ALA A 371 -1.87 -13.16 -15.70
CA ALA A 371 -1.47 -14.25 -14.80
C ALA A 371 -2.34 -15.50 -15.01
N ALA A 372 -3.66 -15.33 -15.08
CA ALA A 372 -4.61 -16.41 -15.33
C ALA A 372 -4.38 -17.15 -16.65
N GLN A 373 -3.83 -16.45 -17.63
CA GLN A 373 -3.50 -16.98 -18.98
C GLN A 373 -2.07 -17.50 -19.08
N GLY A 374 -1.26 -17.44 -18.03
CA GLY A 374 0.17 -17.79 -18.07
C GLY A 374 1.01 -16.88 -18.98
N ARG A 375 0.62 -15.62 -19.15
CA ARG A 375 1.21 -14.64 -20.09
C ARG A 375 2.00 -13.52 -19.40
N LEU A 376 2.34 -13.69 -18.13
CA LEU A 376 3.27 -12.82 -17.39
C LEU A 376 4.72 -13.17 -17.65
#